data_c6e4dc1437eacfd788c4a49ab56cab45
#
_entry.id   c6e4dc1437eacfd788c4a49ab56cab45
#
_cell.length_a   1.000
_cell.length_b   1.000
_cell.length_c   1.000
_cell.angle_alpha   90.00
_cell.angle_beta   90.00
_cell.angle_gamma   90.00
#
_symmetry.space_group_name_H-M   'P 1'
#
loop_
_entity.id
_entity.type
_entity.pdbx_description
1 polymer ?
#
loop_
_entity_poly.entity_id
_entity_poly.type
_entity_poly.pdbx_seq_one_letter_code
_entity_poly.pdbx_strand_id
1 'polypeptide(L)'
;MKISSLFYKAVFPFAALSVIGFSGRAEAATFSGSVAGSWLEPTPGAINDNPTYTGVEKDVFTWGDPTLFKGASANQLVFEGNSFSADAGSLFKIGDLTYRNGTVLLGTSVESVPLKLNLSFDELTEVEQAFEYQFNLVNTPNLSKDPELNADFLVVNEKDTKHTFMHDGNAYTFSLTGFSQDNGQTQVSEFRVLEGEKTKAAIFGKIDKVAFSKQEVPEPGFPLALSVVGIYLISRRKAKKVK
;
A
#
# COMPACT_ATOMS: atom_id res chain seq x y z
N MET A 1 26.43 14.45 -85.12
CA MET A 1 25.12 13.97 -84.66
C MET A 1 25.14 13.88 -83.16
N LYS A 2 24.44 14.82 -82.47
CA LYS A 2 24.43 14.90 -81.00
C LYS A 2 23.23 14.14 -80.52
N ILE A 3 23.45 13.18 -79.61
CA ILE A 3 22.39 12.47 -78.87
C ILE A 3 22.41 13.00 -77.46
N SER A 4 21.38 13.75 -77.10
CA SER A 4 21.16 14.28 -75.76
C SER A 4 20.44 13.24 -74.92
N SER A 5 21.04 12.85 -73.80
CA SER A 5 20.46 11.99 -72.80
C SER A 5 19.58 12.78 -71.83
N LEU A 6 18.27 12.48 -71.86
CA LEU A 6 17.31 13.05 -70.91
C LEU A 6 17.39 12.28 -69.57
N PHE A 7 17.91 12.92 -68.52
CA PHE A 7 17.81 12.39 -67.16
C PHE A 7 16.47 12.79 -66.55
N TYR A 8 15.60 11.81 -66.38
CA TYR A 8 14.34 11.96 -65.59
C TYR A 8 14.71 11.87 -64.10
N LYS A 9 14.66 13.01 -63.40
CA LYS A 9 14.72 13.05 -61.93
C LYS A 9 13.33 12.71 -61.38
N ALA A 10 13.17 11.51 -60.85
CA ALA A 10 11.99 11.16 -60.06
C ALA A 10 12.13 11.79 -58.69
N VAL A 11 11.33 12.80 -58.40
CA VAL A 11 11.18 13.39 -57.08
C VAL A 11 10.11 12.57 -56.35
N PHE A 12 10.54 11.81 -55.34
CA PHE A 12 9.63 11.16 -54.41
C PHE A 12 9.22 12.17 -53.34
N PRO A 13 7.92 12.44 -53.15
CA PRO A 13 7.50 13.24 -51.99
C PRO A 13 7.64 12.37 -50.72
N PHE A 14 8.51 12.78 -49.83
CA PHE A 14 8.58 12.27 -48.48
C PHE A 14 7.36 12.78 -47.71
N ALA A 15 6.33 11.95 -47.54
CA ALA A 15 5.25 12.25 -46.62
C ALA A 15 5.79 12.06 -45.18
N ALA A 16 6.11 13.17 -44.52
CA ALA A 16 6.38 13.16 -43.09
C ALA A 16 5.10 12.83 -42.34
N LEU A 17 4.97 11.60 -41.87
CA LEU A 17 3.94 11.21 -40.93
C LEU A 17 4.31 11.85 -39.58
N SER A 18 3.72 13.01 -39.27
CA SER A 18 3.77 13.58 -37.93
C SER A 18 2.94 12.67 -37.00
N VAL A 19 3.60 11.82 -36.25
CA VAL A 19 3.01 11.14 -35.11
C VAL A 19 2.71 12.21 -34.06
N ILE A 20 1.45 12.67 -34.03
CA ILE A 20 0.95 13.46 -32.92
C ILE A 20 0.90 12.52 -31.73
N GLY A 21 1.97 12.51 -30.93
CA GLY A 21 1.98 11.84 -29.65
C GLY A 21 0.95 12.52 -28.75
N PHE A 22 -0.21 11.90 -28.58
CA PHE A 22 -1.09 12.22 -27.47
C PHE A 22 -0.34 11.84 -26.20
N SER A 23 0.41 12.77 -25.62
CA SER A 23 0.83 12.71 -24.22
C SER A 23 -0.42 12.97 -23.37
N GLY A 24 -1.29 11.96 -23.28
CA GLY A 24 -2.31 11.94 -22.25
C GLY A 24 -1.56 12.03 -20.92
N ARG A 25 -1.69 13.13 -20.20
CA ARG A 25 -1.35 13.16 -18.79
C ARG A 25 -2.19 12.06 -18.16
N ALA A 26 -1.55 11.01 -17.65
CA ALA A 26 -2.23 10.07 -16.79
C ALA A 26 -2.62 10.88 -15.54
N GLU A 27 -3.89 11.26 -15.45
CA GLU A 27 -4.45 11.87 -14.26
C GLU A 27 -4.34 10.84 -13.14
N ALA A 28 -3.76 11.22 -12.03
CA ALA A 28 -3.67 10.32 -10.88
C ALA A 28 -5.10 10.10 -10.37
N ALA A 29 -5.49 8.84 -10.15
CA ALA A 29 -6.80 8.55 -9.58
C ALA A 29 -6.86 9.15 -8.17
N THR A 30 -7.94 9.88 -7.86
CA THR A 30 -8.23 10.41 -6.53
C THR A 30 -9.18 9.44 -5.83
N PHE A 31 -8.89 9.09 -4.59
CA PHE A 31 -9.71 8.24 -3.73
C PHE A 31 -10.29 9.08 -2.61
N SER A 32 -11.61 9.05 -2.44
CA SER A 32 -12.31 9.68 -1.32
C SER A 32 -13.16 8.66 -0.60
N GLY A 33 -13.30 8.81 0.74
CA GLY A 33 -14.05 7.87 1.53
C GLY A 33 -13.83 8.02 3.02
N SER A 34 -14.14 6.97 3.76
CA SER A 34 -13.97 6.91 5.21
C SER A 34 -13.34 5.59 5.65
N VAL A 35 -12.71 5.63 6.80
CA VAL A 35 -12.10 4.46 7.46
C VAL A 35 -12.79 4.23 8.79
N ALA A 36 -13.17 2.98 9.06
CA ALA A 36 -13.55 2.49 10.38
C ALA A 36 -12.57 1.39 10.79
N GLY A 37 -12.39 1.16 12.09
CA GLY A 37 -11.51 0.11 12.58
C GLY A 37 -12.06 -0.61 13.78
N SER A 38 -11.75 -1.88 13.91
CA SER A 38 -12.06 -2.70 15.07
C SER A 38 -10.92 -3.65 15.40
N TRP A 39 -10.69 -3.85 16.70
CA TRP A 39 -9.69 -4.78 17.20
C TRP A 39 -10.20 -6.22 17.11
N LEU A 40 -9.37 -7.14 16.66
CA LEU A 40 -9.71 -8.56 16.57
C LEU A 40 -9.13 -9.34 17.77
N GLU A 41 -9.24 -10.66 17.72
CA GLU A 41 -8.76 -11.56 18.77
C GLU A 41 -7.24 -11.43 18.92
N PRO A 42 -6.71 -11.14 20.12
CA PRO A 42 -5.28 -10.96 20.34
C PRO A 42 -4.54 -12.30 20.43
N THR A 43 -3.22 -12.25 20.25
CA THR A 43 -2.34 -13.37 20.56
C THR A 43 -1.71 -13.13 21.93
N PRO A 44 -1.89 -14.02 22.90
CA PRO A 44 -1.33 -13.85 24.25
C PRO A 44 0.20 -13.88 24.30
N GLY A 45 0.83 -14.69 23.46
CA GLY A 45 2.26 -14.96 23.53
C GLY A 45 2.64 -16.01 24.58
N ALA A 46 3.90 -16.42 24.57
CA ALA A 46 4.37 -17.57 25.37
C ALA A 46 4.51 -17.30 26.88
N ILE A 47 4.58 -16.03 27.29
CA ILE A 47 4.81 -15.65 28.70
C ILE A 47 3.54 -15.20 29.42
N ASN A 48 2.43 -15.11 28.73
CA ASN A 48 1.16 -14.64 29.29
C ASN A 48 0.22 -15.85 29.53
N ASP A 49 0.38 -16.49 30.70
CA ASP A 49 -0.36 -17.71 31.05
C ASP A 49 -1.84 -17.45 31.38
N ASN A 50 -2.19 -16.22 31.74
CA ASN A 50 -3.55 -15.84 32.12
C ASN A 50 -3.95 -14.47 31.52
N PRO A 51 -3.97 -14.33 30.20
CA PRO A 51 -4.24 -13.05 29.54
C PRO A 51 -5.65 -12.56 29.86
N THR A 52 -5.77 -11.28 30.17
CA THR A 52 -7.06 -10.61 30.37
C THR A 52 -7.24 -9.51 29.37
N TYR A 53 -8.34 -9.51 28.62
CA TYR A 53 -8.62 -8.50 27.62
C TYR A 53 -10.11 -8.35 27.35
N THR A 54 -10.48 -7.19 26.80
CA THR A 54 -11.84 -6.86 26.36
C THR A 54 -11.77 -5.98 25.12
N GLY A 55 -12.87 -5.88 24.38
CA GLY A 55 -12.97 -4.96 23.24
C GLY A 55 -12.68 -5.61 21.88
N VAL A 56 -12.71 -6.94 21.79
CA VAL A 56 -12.74 -7.63 20.50
C VAL A 56 -13.97 -7.17 19.70
N GLU A 57 -13.79 -6.89 18.40
CA GLU A 57 -14.76 -6.30 17.47
C GLU A 57 -15.24 -4.88 17.85
N LYS A 58 -14.46 -4.17 18.69
CA LYS A 58 -14.70 -2.78 19.06
C LYS A 58 -13.53 -1.88 18.61
N ASP A 59 -13.75 -0.58 18.62
CA ASP A 59 -12.77 0.47 18.43
C ASP A 59 -11.85 0.67 19.65
N VAL A 60 -12.26 0.17 20.83
CA VAL A 60 -11.50 0.21 22.08
C VAL A 60 -11.11 -1.19 22.49
N PHE A 61 -9.79 -1.42 22.63
CA PHE A 61 -9.20 -2.66 23.13
C PHE A 61 -8.47 -2.40 24.44
N THR A 62 -8.74 -3.21 25.46
CA THR A 62 -8.14 -3.08 26.80
C THR A 62 -7.55 -4.42 27.22
N TRP A 63 -6.33 -4.43 27.80
CA TRP A 63 -5.69 -5.66 28.23
C TRP A 63 -4.82 -5.48 29.47
N GLY A 64 -4.57 -6.62 30.16
CA GLY A 64 -3.81 -6.72 31.38
C GLY A 64 -4.62 -6.42 32.65
N ASP A 65 -4.27 -7.04 33.75
CA ASP A 65 -4.93 -6.90 35.05
C ASP A 65 -4.19 -5.87 35.95
N PRO A 66 -4.74 -4.68 36.22
CA PRO A 66 -4.15 -3.67 37.09
C PRO A 66 -4.50 -3.83 38.56
N THR A 67 -5.32 -4.82 38.95
CA THR A 67 -6.00 -4.88 40.28
C THR A 67 -5.05 -4.87 41.48
N LEU A 68 -3.83 -5.37 41.32
CA LEU A 68 -2.82 -5.36 42.41
C LEU A 68 -2.09 -4.03 42.56
N PHE A 69 -2.27 -3.09 41.63
CA PHE A 69 -1.59 -1.81 41.62
C PHE A 69 -2.58 -0.68 41.93
N LYS A 70 -2.54 -0.13 43.15
CA LYS A 70 -3.50 0.90 43.59
C LYS A 70 -3.41 2.15 42.68
N GLY A 71 -4.50 2.44 42.00
CA GLY A 71 -4.62 3.62 41.11
C GLY A 71 -4.09 3.42 39.72
N ALA A 72 -3.56 2.23 39.39
CA ALA A 72 -3.18 1.88 38.04
C ALA A 72 -4.39 1.63 37.14
N SER A 73 -4.20 1.72 35.84
CA SER A 73 -5.17 1.37 34.81
C SER A 73 -4.62 0.21 33.97
N ALA A 74 -5.50 -0.55 33.36
CA ALA A 74 -5.12 -1.49 32.32
C ALA A 74 -4.57 -0.76 31.08
N ASN A 75 -3.82 -1.47 30.27
CA ASN A 75 -3.42 -1.02 28.93
C ASN A 75 -4.64 -0.81 28.05
N GLN A 76 -4.61 0.17 27.14
CA GLN A 76 -5.73 0.45 26.26
C GLN A 76 -5.28 1.02 24.93
N LEU A 77 -5.84 0.51 23.84
CA LEU A 77 -5.77 1.10 22.50
C LEU A 77 -7.18 1.59 22.10
N VAL A 78 -7.25 2.78 21.50
CA VAL A 78 -8.48 3.31 20.90
C VAL A 78 -8.14 3.73 19.48
N PHE A 79 -8.88 3.23 18.50
CA PHE A 79 -8.78 3.64 17.12
C PHE A 79 -9.97 4.49 16.72
N GLU A 80 -9.71 5.68 16.21
CA GLU A 80 -10.71 6.62 15.69
C GLU A 80 -10.43 6.83 14.19
N GLY A 81 -11.26 6.23 13.32
CA GLY A 81 -11.12 6.35 11.88
C GLY A 81 -11.47 7.74 11.36
N ASN A 82 -10.93 8.11 10.20
CA ASN A 82 -11.13 9.40 9.54
C ASN A 82 -11.77 9.25 8.16
N SER A 83 -12.43 10.32 7.69
CA SER A 83 -12.65 10.51 6.25
C SER A 83 -11.37 10.96 5.58
N PHE A 84 -11.20 10.59 4.30
CA PHE A 84 -10.02 10.93 3.52
C PHE A 84 -10.38 11.34 2.10
N SER A 85 -9.50 12.13 1.48
CA SER A 85 -9.45 12.38 0.04
C SER A 85 -7.98 12.51 -0.34
N ALA A 86 -7.50 11.62 -1.22
CA ALA A 86 -6.09 11.53 -1.56
C ALA A 86 -5.87 11.04 -3.00
N ASP A 87 -4.92 11.62 -3.69
CA ASP A 87 -4.48 11.12 -4.99
C ASP A 87 -3.65 9.83 -4.82
N ALA A 88 -3.75 8.93 -5.78
CA ALA A 88 -2.89 7.75 -5.84
C ALA A 88 -1.42 8.15 -5.74
N GLY A 89 -0.68 7.49 -4.86
CA GLY A 89 0.71 7.81 -4.55
C GLY A 89 0.90 8.83 -3.44
N SER A 90 -0.17 9.48 -2.94
CA SER A 90 -0.08 10.45 -1.84
C SER A 90 -0.34 9.80 -0.47
N LEU A 91 0.31 10.34 0.56
CA LEU A 91 0.03 9.96 1.94
C LEU A 91 -1.29 10.58 2.40
N PHE A 92 -2.06 9.82 3.18
CA PHE A 92 -3.25 10.34 3.85
C PHE A 92 -3.41 9.78 5.25
N LYS A 93 -4.08 10.53 6.10
CA LYS A 93 -4.39 10.11 7.45
C LYS A 93 -5.56 9.11 7.43
N ILE A 94 -5.32 7.91 7.97
CA ILE A 94 -6.30 6.84 8.10
C ILE A 94 -7.17 7.04 9.33
N GLY A 95 -6.54 7.44 10.43
CA GLY A 95 -7.20 7.62 11.71
C GLY A 95 -6.23 8.05 12.79
N ASP A 96 -6.75 8.15 13.99
CA ASP A 96 -6.01 8.41 15.22
C ASP A 96 -5.95 7.15 16.08
N LEU A 97 -4.77 6.85 16.58
CA LEU A 97 -4.53 5.81 17.56
C LEU A 97 -4.15 6.42 18.89
N THR A 98 -4.94 6.16 19.91
CA THR A 98 -4.61 6.52 21.29
C THR A 98 -4.13 5.29 22.02
N TYR A 99 -2.96 5.37 22.63
CA TYR A 99 -2.40 4.31 23.48
C TYR A 99 -2.28 4.83 24.92
N ARG A 100 -2.86 4.10 25.87
CA ARG A 100 -2.60 4.23 27.30
C ARG A 100 -1.71 3.09 27.72
N ASN A 101 -0.53 3.41 28.23
CA ASN A 101 0.38 2.46 28.86
C ASN A 101 0.05 2.38 30.36
N GLY A 102 -0.49 1.26 30.80
CA GLY A 102 -0.91 1.00 32.18
C GLY A 102 -0.01 0.00 32.88
N THR A 103 -0.04 0.00 34.20
CA THR A 103 0.70 -0.98 35.01
C THR A 103 -0.16 -2.21 35.25
N VAL A 104 0.25 -3.37 34.76
CA VAL A 104 -0.51 -4.62 34.79
C VAL A 104 0.28 -5.76 35.38
N LEU A 105 -0.42 -6.78 35.90
CA LEU A 105 0.18 -7.97 36.47
C LEU A 105 0.91 -8.79 35.39
N LEU A 106 2.09 -9.26 35.67
CA LEU A 106 2.86 -10.13 34.78
C LEU A 106 2.05 -11.39 34.43
N GLY A 107 2.09 -11.80 33.18
CA GLY A 107 1.35 -12.96 32.69
C GLY A 107 -0.11 -12.67 32.30
N THR A 108 -0.62 -11.44 32.48
CA THR A 108 -1.99 -11.04 32.13
C THR A 108 -2.07 -10.22 30.84
N SER A 109 -0.94 -9.89 30.24
CA SER A 109 -0.83 -9.09 29.02
C SER A 109 -1.15 -9.91 27.75
N VAL A 110 -1.03 -9.29 26.58
CA VAL A 110 -1.04 -9.92 25.27
C VAL A 110 0.18 -9.46 24.47
N GLU A 111 0.67 -10.29 23.55
CA GLU A 111 1.86 -10.00 22.74
C GLU A 111 1.53 -9.21 21.49
N SER A 112 0.36 -9.45 20.90
CA SER A 112 -0.06 -8.75 19.71
C SER A 112 -1.59 -8.72 19.57
N VAL A 113 -2.10 -7.75 18.82
CA VAL A 113 -3.52 -7.62 18.50
C VAL A 113 -3.70 -7.16 17.06
N PRO A 114 -4.56 -7.81 16.24
CA PRO A 114 -4.86 -7.32 14.92
C PRO A 114 -5.83 -6.14 14.96
N LEU A 115 -5.61 -5.15 14.10
CA LEU A 115 -6.57 -4.09 13.77
C LEU A 115 -7.15 -4.39 12.39
N LYS A 116 -8.45 -4.60 12.31
CA LYS A 116 -9.21 -4.66 11.06
C LYS A 116 -9.61 -3.24 10.68
N LEU A 117 -9.20 -2.80 9.49
CA LEU A 117 -9.59 -1.53 8.89
C LEU A 117 -10.58 -1.79 7.76
N ASN A 118 -11.71 -1.13 7.81
CA ASN A 118 -12.71 -1.12 6.76
C ASN A 118 -12.63 0.23 6.04
N LEU A 119 -12.26 0.21 4.75
CA LEU A 119 -12.25 1.37 3.88
C LEU A 119 -13.50 1.38 3.01
N SER A 120 -14.33 2.41 3.17
CA SER A 120 -15.49 2.67 2.32
C SER A 120 -15.15 3.81 1.37
N PHE A 121 -15.25 3.58 0.05
CA PHE A 121 -14.99 4.58 -0.97
C PHE A 121 -16.29 5.22 -1.43
N ASP A 122 -16.32 6.57 -1.56
CA ASP A 122 -17.52 7.34 -1.90
C ASP A 122 -18.07 7.03 -3.31
N GLU A 123 -17.18 6.69 -4.26
CA GLU A 123 -17.55 6.42 -5.66
C GLU A 123 -17.99 4.97 -5.92
N LEU A 124 -17.79 4.08 -4.97
CA LEU A 124 -18.14 2.67 -5.09
C LEU A 124 -19.41 2.39 -4.27
N THR A 125 -20.56 2.35 -4.93
CA THR A 125 -21.76 1.74 -4.33
C THR A 125 -21.46 0.27 -4.06
N GLU A 126 -21.21 -0.09 -2.78
CA GLU A 126 -21.12 -1.46 -2.23
C GLU A 126 -19.74 -2.14 -2.13
N VAL A 127 -18.60 -1.45 -2.26
CA VAL A 127 -17.32 -2.14 -2.04
C VAL A 127 -16.60 -1.59 -0.81
N GLU A 128 -16.92 -2.14 0.35
CA GLU A 128 -16.10 -2.00 1.54
C GLU A 128 -14.88 -2.92 1.40
N GLN A 129 -13.69 -2.35 1.54
CA GLN A 129 -12.44 -3.12 1.55
C GLN A 129 -12.00 -3.31 3.00
N ALA A 130 -11.89 -4.56 3.43
CA ALA A 130 -11.42 -4.91 4.76
C ALA A 130 -9.96 -5.38 4.72
N PHE A 131 -9.13 -4.79 5.55
CA PHE A 131 -7.71 -5.10 5.68
C PHE A 131 -7.35 -5.35 7.14
N GLU A 132 -6.49 -6.33 7.40
CA GLU A 132 -6.05 -6.68 8.76
C GLU A 132 -4.55 -6.38 8.90
N TYR A 133 -4.20 -5.70 9.99
CA TYR A 133 -2.83 -5.31 10.32
C TYR A 133 -2.48 -5.78 11.72
N GLN A 134 -1.43 -6.58 11.84
CA GLN A 134 -0.95 -7.09 13.11
C GLN A 134 -0.12 -6.04 13.84
N PHE A 135 -0.54 -5.65 15.04
CA PHE A 135 0.22 -4.79 15.95
C PHE A 135 0.90 -5.64 17.01
N ASN A 136 2.21 -5.59 17.07
CA ASN A 136 2.99 -6.17 18.15
C ASN A 136 3.10 -5.19 19.30
N LEU A 137 2.82 -5.65 20.52
CA LEU A 137 2.80 -4.87 21.75
C LEU A 137 4.05 -5.22 22.53
N VAL A 138 5.01 -4.30 22.58
CA VAL A 138 6.28 -4.51 23.28
C VAL A 138 6.19 -3.88 24.67
N ASN A 139 6.14 -4.73 25.67
CA ASN A 139 6.16 -4.34 27.08
C ASN A 139 7.62 -4.35 27.55
N THR A 140 8.12 -3.20 27.99
CA THR A 140 9.48 -3.04 28.49
C THR A 140 9.56 -3.30 29.99
N PRO A 141 10.67 -3.89 30.49
CA PRO A 141 10.86 -4.00 31.93
C PRO A 141 11.08 -2.62 32.55
N ASN A 142 10.25 -2.21 33.51
CA ASN A 142 10.32 -0.91 34.21
C ASN A 142 11.50 -0.84 35.21
N LEU A 143 12.73 -1.11 34.75
CA LEU A 143 13.93 -1.21 35.56
C LEU A 143 14.91 -0.04 35.40
N SER A 144 14.72 0.79 34.38
CA SER A 144 15.60 1.91 34.08
C SER A 144 15.27 3.13 34.93
N LYS A 145 16.28 3.96 35.20
CA LYS A 145 16.10 5.33 35.76
C LYS A 145 15.70 6.33 34.68
N ASP A 146 15.93 6.00 33.43
CA ASP A 146 15.49 6.78 32.28
C ASP A 146 14.07 6.36 31.87
N PRO A 147 13.07 7.22 31.97
CA PRO A 147 11.68 6.90 31.63
C PRO A 147 11.50 6.45 30.16
N GLU A 148 12.30 6.99 29.24
CA GLU A 148 12.21 6.63 27.82
C GLU A 148 12.59 5.17 27.55
N LEU A 149 13.47 4.59 28.38
CA LEU A 149 13.86 3.18 28.31
C LEU A 149 12.82 2.26 28.94
N ASN A 150 11.88 2.80 29.69
CA ASN A 150 10.74 2.07 30.25
C ASN A 150 9.46 2.27 29.45
N ALA A 151 9.50 3.07 28.38
CA ALA A 151 8.33 3.30 27.54
C ALA A 151 7.95 2.02 26.79
N ASP A 152 6.70 1.61 26.90
CA ASP A 152 6.14 0.57 26.08
C ASP A 152 5.86 1.10 24.66
N PHE A 153 5.86 0.22 23.70
CA PHE A 153 5.61 0.64 22.33
C PHE A 153 4.89 -0.43 21.52
N LEU A 154 4.27 0.02 20.45
CA LEU A 154 3.66 -0.85 19.46
C LEU A 154 4.31 -0.64 18.09
N VAL A 155 4.34 -1.73 17.32
CA VAL A 155 4.92 -1.78 15.98
C VAL A 155 3.96 -2.51 15.06
N VAL A 156 3.74 -2.01 13.85
CA VAL A 156 3.00 -2.76 12.83
C VAL A 156 3.94 -3.80 12.21
N ASN A 157 3.46 -5.03 12.06
CA ASN A 157 4.24 -6.08 11.42
C ASN A 157 4.43 -5.73 9.93
N GLU A 158 5.68 -5.56 9.49
CA GLU A 158 6.03 -5.15 8.11
C GLU A 158 5.52 -6.11 7.02
N LYS A 159 5.33 -7.40 7.35
CA LYS A 159 4.85 -8.40 6.39
C LYS A 159 3.39 -8.20 6.00
N ASP A 160 2.60 -7.58 6.88
CA ASP A 160 1.16 -7.42 6.73
C ASP A 160 0.74 -5.98 6.37
N THR A 161 1.70 -5.13 5.97
CA THR A 161 1.42 -3.70 5.73
C THR A 161 0.83 -3.39 4.36
N LYS A 162 0.74 -4.37 3.43
CA LYS A 162 0.33 -4.13 2.03
C LYS A 162 -0.80 -5.06 1.62
N HIS A 163 -1.90 -4.48 1.15
CA HIS A 163 -3.05 -5.21 0.63
C HIS A 163 -3.44 -4.69 -0.75
N THR A 164 -3.73 -5.60 -1.68
CA THR A 164 -4.09 -5.25 -3.06
C THR A 164 -5.60 -5.35 -3.27
N PHE A 165 -6.19 -4.36 -3.94
CA PHE A 165 -7.61 -4.32 -4.29
C PHE A 165 -7.78 -3.81 -5.73
N MET A 166 -8.98 -4.01 -6.29
CA MET A 166 -9.34 -3.56 -7.64
C MET A 166 -10.23 -2.33 -7.56
N HIS A 167 -9.96 -1.32 -8.40
CA HIS A 167 -10.79 -0.13 -8.57
C HIS A 167 -10.75 0.28 -10.05
N ASP A 168 -11.91 0.45 -10.68
CA ASP A 168 -12.06 0.80 -12.12
C ASP A 168 -11.16 -0.03 -13.06
N GLY A 169 -11.11 -1.36 -12.82
CA GLY A 169 -10.33 -2.27 -13.65
C GLY A 169 -8.81 -2.18 -13.47
N ASN A 170 -8.33 -1.33 -12.55
CA ASN A 170 -6.93 -1.23 -12.19
C ASN A 170 -6.67 -1.86 -10.81
N ALA A 171 -5.49 -2.44 -10.63
CA ALA A 171 -5.04 -2.92 -9.33
C ALA A 171 -4.34 -1.79 -8.56
N TYR A 172 -4.66 -1.69 -7.28
CA TYR A 172 -4.04 -0.76 -6.34
C TYR A 172 -3.59 -1.51 -5.09
N THR A 173 -2.57 -0.99 -4.43
CA THR A 173 -2.09 -1.49 -3.15
C THR A 173 -2.33 -0.43 -2.08
N PHE A 174 -3.10 -0.78 -1.05
CA PHE A 174 -3.19 0.01 0.17
C PHE A 174 -2.11 -0.45 1.15
N SER A 175 -1.38 0.49 1.73
CA SER A 175 -0.32 0.22 2.69
C SER A 175 -0.36 1.17 3.88
N LEU A 176 -0.14 0.63 5.09
CA LEU A 176 0.20 1.44 6.26
C LEU A 176 1.65 1.92 6.13
N THR A 177 1.90 3.19 6.42
CA THR A 177 3.24 3.80 6.29
C THR A 177 3.88 4.11 7.64
N GLY A 178 3.09 4.22 8.71
CA GLY A 178 3.61 4.45 10.06
C GLY A 178 2.73 5.37 10.90
N PHE A 179 3.31 5.80 12.01
CA PHE A 179 2.69 6.70 12.99
C PHE A 179 3.29 8.09 12.87
N SER A 180 2.50 9.11 13.20
CA SER A 180 2.95 10.50 13.26
C SER A 180 2.27 11.26 14.41
N GLN A 181 3.04 12.09 15.11
CA GLN A 181 2.55 13.00 16.14
C GLN A 181 2.58 14.47 15.70
N ASP A 182 3.05 14.75 14.48
CA ASP A 182 3.23 16.08 13.88
C ASP A 182 2.48 16.24 12.55
N ASN A 183 1.30 15.64 12.43
CA ASN A 183 0.44 15.69 11.25
C ASN A 183 1.10 15.13 9.95
N GLY A 184 1.92 14.09 10.08
CA GLY A 184 2.51 13.40 8.93
C GLY A 184 3.83 13.99 8.44
N GLN A 185 4.38 15.01 9.09
CA GLN A 185 5.68 15.57 8.73
C GLN A 185 6.81 14.57 9.01
N THR A 186 6.72 13.88 10.14
CA THR A 186 7.64 12.78 10.50
C THR A 186 6.83 11.49 10.67
N GLN A 187 7.28 10.41 10.04
CA GLN A 187 6.69 9.10 10.22
C GLN A 187 7.69 8.18 10.92
N VAL A 188 7.19 7.42 11.89
CA VAL A 188 7.96 6.44 12.66
C VAL A 188 7.30 5.07 12.58
N SER A 189 8.08 4.01 12.65
CA SER A 189 7.59 2.63 12.68
C SER A 189 7.12 2.17 14.06
N GLU A 190 7.52 2.88 15.10
CA GLU A 190 7.20 2.58 16.50
C GLU A 190 6.39 3.73 17.11
N PHE A 191 5.37 3.38 17.88
CA PHE A 191 4.62 4.35 18.68
C PHE A 191 4.87 4.06 20.17
N ARG A 192 5.65 4.92 20.81
CA ARG A 192 6.10 4.79 22.22
C ARG A 192 5.22 5.60 23.15
N VAL A 193 4.95 5.03 24.34
CA VAL A 193 4.18 5.70 25.40
C VAL A 193 4.84 5.41 26.76
N LEU A 194 5.14 6.45 27.51
CA LEU A 194 5.71 6.32 28.85
C LEU A 194 4.77 5.60 29.80
N GLU A 195 5.33 4.90 30.79
CA GLU A 195 4.58 4.20 31.82
C GLU A 195 3.58 5.12 32.52
N GLY A 196 2.34 4.69 32.64
CA GLY A 196 1.24 5.45 33.25
C GLY A 196 0.64 6.54 32.39
N GLU A 197 1.19 6.83 31.22
CA GLU A 197 0.73 7.90 30.32
C GLU A 197 -0.28 7.44 29.27
N LYS A 198 -0.91 8.44 28.64
CA LYS A 198 -1.82 8.27 27.52
C LYS A 198 -1.40 9.22 26.40
N THR A 199 -1.06 8.68 25.25
CA THR A 199 -0.56 9.46 24.11
C THR A 199 -1.36 9.12 22.85
N LYS A 200 -1.45 10.08 21.92
CA LYS A 200 -2.15 9.94 20.64
C LYS A 200 -1.18 10.13 19.47
N ALA A 201 -1.28 9.27 18.46
CA ALA A 201 -0.59 9.41 17.18
C ALA A 201 -1.57 9.21 16.02
N ALA A 202 -1.37 9.91 14.91
CA ALA A 202 -2.08 9.63 13.68
C ALA A 202 -1.45 8.42 12.98
N ILE A 203 -2.27 7.57 12.39
CA ILE A 203 -1.84 6.51 11.48
C ILE A 203 -2.00 7.02 10.05
N PHE A 204 -0.97 6.82 9.24
CA PHE A 204 -0.95 7.20 7.83
C PHE A 204 -0.91 5.98 6.94
N GLY A 205 -1.49 6.13 5.75
CA GLY A 205 -1.48 5.16 4.70
C GLY A 205 -1.27 5.78 3.33
N LYS A 206 -1.15 4.90 2.35
CA LYS A 206 -0.93 5.25 0.96
C LYS A 206 -1.64 4.26 0.06
N ILE A 207 -2.23 4.75 -1.04
CA ILE A 207 -2.78 3.93 -2.11
C ILE A 207 -1.90 4.11 -3.34
N ASP A 208 -1.18 3.06 -3.73
CA ASP A 208 -0.32 3.07 -4.91
C ASP A 208 -0.96 2.24 -6.03
N LYS A 209 -0.89 2.73 -7.27
CA LYS A 209 -1.29 1.95 -8.44
C LYS A 209 -0.27 0.84 -8.69
N VAL A 210 -0.74 -0.40 -8.85
CA VAL A 210 0.14 -1.51 -9.22
C VAL A 210 0.54 -1.36 -10.69
N ALA A 211 1.84 -1.18 -10.94
CA ALA A 211 2.36 -1.17 -12.31
C ALA A 211 2.35 -2.60 -12.85
N PHE A 212 1.49 -2.88 -13.82
CA PHE A 212 1.65 -4.09 -14.60
C PHE A 212 2.89 -3.90 -15.49
N SER A 213 3.95 -4.66 -15.26
CA SER A 213 4.98 -4.82 -16.28
C SER A 213 4.29 -5.44 -17.50
N LYS A 214 4.11 -4.68 -18.57
CA LYS A 214 3.82 -5.28 -19.88
C LYS A 214 4.98 -6.24 -20.13
N GLN A 215 4.71 -7.54 -19.99
CA GLN A 215 5.59 -8.54 -20.54
C GLN A 215 5.56 -8.26 -22.04
N GLU A 216 6.62 -7.68 -22.58
CA GLU A 216 6.78 -7.54 -24.02
C GLU A 216 6.72 -8.95 -24.57
N VAL A 217 5.54 -9.32 -25.09
CA VAL A 217 5.44 -10.51 -25.91
C VAL A 217 6.29 -10.18 -27.12
N PRO A 218 7.40 -10.92 -27.40
CA PRO A 218 8.19 -10.67 -28.59
C PRO A 218 7.22 -10.74 -29.77
N GLU A 219 7.02 -9.61 -30.46
CA GLU A 219 6.20 -9.61 -31.66
C GLU A 219 6.77 -10.68 -32.60
N PRO A 220 5.96 -11.64 -33.07
CA PRO A 220 6.44 -12.62 -34.02
C PRO A 220 6.97 -11.83 -35.21
N GLY A 221 8.29 -11.95 -35.42
CA GLY A 221 9.08 -11.08 -36.30
C GLY A 221 8.47 -10.94 -37.70
N PHE A 222 7.64 -9.94 -37.87
CA PHE A 222 7.01 -9.53 -39.15
C PHE A 222 8.03 -9.25 -40.28
N PRO A 223 9.32 -8.88 -40.00
CA PRO A 223 10.33 -8.72 -41.05
C PRO A 223 10.71 -10.02 -41.77
N LEU A 224 10.63 -11.18 -41.08
CA LEU A 224 11.01 -12.48 -41.72
C LEU A 224 9.95 -13.01 -42.68
N ALA A 225 8.65 -12.77 -42.41
CA ALA A 225 7.59 -13.24 -43.30
C ALA A 225 7.58 -12.44 -44.62
N LEU A 226 7.87 -11.16 -44.61
CA LEU A 226 7.98 -10.32 -45.81
C LEU A 226 9.21 -10.67 -46.66
N SER A 227 10.33 -11.07 -46.07
CA SER A 227 11.53 -11.48 -46.80
C SER A 227 11.34 -12.80 -47.50
N VAL A 228 10.64 -13.75 -46.93
CA VAL A 228 10.35 -15.09 -47.56
C VAL A 228 9.39 -14.91 -48.74
N VAL A 229 8.34 -14.08 -48.64
CA VAL A 229 7.43 -13.79 -49.76
C VAL A 229 8.14 -13.06 -50.89
N GLY A 230 9.03 -12.09 -50.55
CA GLY A 230 9.84 -11.37 -51.52
C GLY A 230 10.77 -12.27 -52.33
N ILE A 231 11.46 -13.20 -51.70
CA ILE A 231 12.34 -14.18 -52.35
C ILE A 231 11.55 -15.11 -53.24
N TYR A 232 10.38 -15.59 -52.81
CA TYR A 232 9.53 -16.46 -53.59
C TYR A 232 9.01 -15.79 -54.88
N LEU A 233 8.63 -14.53 -54.84
CA LEU A 233 8.17 -13.76 -56.00
C LEU A 233 9.30 -13.47 -57.01
N ILE A 234 10.52 -13.21 -56.56
CA ILE A 234 11.70 -12.96 -57.38
C ILE A 234 12.12 -14.28 -58.09
N SER A 235 12.08 -15.42 -57.42
CA SER A 235 12.41 -16.73 -57.99
C SER A 235 11.43 -17.14 -59.11
N ARG A 236 10.12 -16.89 -58.97
CA ARG A 236 9.12 -17.15 -60.04
C ARG A 236 9.31 -16.29 -61.28
N ARG A 237 9.77 -15.04 -61.13
CA ARG A 237 10.05 -14.16 -62.27
C ARG A 237 11.25 -14.63 -63.14
N LYS A 238 12.26 -15.22 -62.51
CA LYS A 238 13.42 -15.79 -63.20
C LYS A 238 13.07 -17.07 -63.98
N ALA A 239 12.17 -17.91 -63.44
CA ALA A 239 11.75 -19.16 -64.08
C ALA A 239 10.89 -18.94 -65.38
N LYS A 240 10.23 -17.78 -65.54
CA LYS A 240 9.46 -17.42 -66.74
C LYS A 240 10.29 -16.81 -67.90
N LYS A 241 11.58 -16.52 -67.71
CA LYS A 241 12.45 -15.97 -68.77
C LYS A 241 13.34 -16.99 -69.47
N VAL A 242 13.18 -18.26 -69.17
CA VAL A 242 13.99 -19.38 -69.73
C VAL A 242 13.07 -20.33 -70.52
N LYS A 243 12.11 -19.82 -71.27
CA LYS A 243 11.40 -20.53 -72.33
C LYS A 243 11.27 -19.66 -73.54
#